data_94af251b8ca446059b2728e67015e45b
#
_entry.id   94af251b8ca446059b2728e67015e45b
#
_cell.length_a   1.000
_cell.length_b   1.000
_cell.length_c   1.000
_cell.angle_alpha   90.00
_cell.angle_beta   90.00
_cell.angle_gamma   90.00
#
_symmetry.space_group_name_H-M   'P 1'
#
loop_
_entity.id
_entity.type
_entity.pdbx_description
1 polymer ?
#
loop_
_entity_poly.entity_id
_entity_poly.type
_entity_poly.pdbx_seq_one_letter_code
_entity_poly.pdbx_strand_id
1 'polypeptide(L)'
;MKKTIILFAIISLSVITLVSCSNTAGNKLTFNNLASNAVYVNFRAELIPVAPGEEVSLIDVDLGTYAYETTFELPAGAVSGQAEGDVSGELELRAGTNILIVYSSSILNDVYILSATMTTSDDLSDDDIDPIGP
;
A
#
# COMPACT_ATOMS: atom_id res chain seq x y z
N MET A 1 -49.89 -22.08 29.20
CA MET A 1 -50.05 -21.39 27.92
C MET A 1 -49.18 -20.15 27.75
N LYS A 2 -48.85 -19.47 28.80
CA LYS A 2 -47.96 -18.30 28.69
C LYS A 2 -46.48 -18.62 28.60
N LYS A 3 -46.12 -19.88 28.84
CA LYS A 3 -44.71 -20.30 28.83
C LYS A 3 -44.15 -20.65 27.47
N THR A 4 -45.00 -20.83 26.50
CA THR A 4 -44.57 -21.16 25.12
C THR A 4 -44.10 -19.98 24.33
N ILE A 5 -44.48 -18.75 24.72
CA ILE A 5 -44.11 -17.54 23.98
C ILE A 5 -42.68 -17.10 24.27
N ILE A 6 -42.17 -17.44 25.45
CA ILE A 6 -40.83 -17.06 25.89
C ILE A 6 -39.76 -17.87 25.19
N LEU A 7 -40.08 -19.09 24.79
CA LEU A 7 -39.14 -19.97 24.13
C LEU A 7 -38.84 -19.53 22.69
N PHE A 8 -39.79 -18.87 22.03
CA PHE A 8 -39.62 -18.38 20.67
C PHE A 8 -38.76 -17.14 20.57
N ALA A 9 -38.75 -16.33 21.62
CA ALA A 9 -37.94 -15.11 21.64
C ALA A 9 -36.43 -15.39 21.79
N ILE A 10 -36.09 -16.53 22.33
CA ILE A 10 -34.68 -16.89 22.56
C ILE A 10 -34.01 -17.50 21.31
N ILE A 11 -34.81 -18.10 20.47
CA ILE A 11 -34.31 -18.76 19.25
C ILE A 11 -34.00 -17.79 18.15
N SER A 12 -34.63 -16.61 18.16
CA SER A 12 -34.38 -15.63 17.12
C SER A 12 -33.11 -14.79 17.32
N LEU A 13 -32.48 -14.89 18.48
CA LEU A 13 -31.30 -14.07 18.79
C LEU A 13 -29.97 -14.79 18.49
N SER A 14 -30.01 -16.05 18.14
CA SER A 14 -28.78 -16.82 17.96
C SER A 14 -28.29 -16.93 16.52
N VAL A 15 -28.89 -16.21 15.58
CA VAL A 15 -28.58 -16.38 14.16
C VAL A 15 -27.78 -15.26 13.55
N ILE A 16 -27.36 -14.29 14.34
CA ILE A 16 -26.56 -13.18 13.77
C ILE A 16 -25.10 -13.29 14.19
N THR A 17 -24.49 -14.39 13.85
CA THR A 17 -23.05 -14.39 13.65
C THR A 17 -22.81 -14.08 12.19
N LEU A 18 -22.88 -12.83 11.85
CA LEU A 18 -22.38 -12.37 10.56
C LEU A 18 -20.88 -12.56 10.56
N VAL A 19 -20.44 -13.64 9.94
CA VAL A 19 -19.06 -13.78 9.57
C VAL A 19 -18.82 -12.74 8.49
N SER A 20 -18.30 -11.58 8.85
CA SER A 20 -17.79 -10.66 7.86
C SER A 20 -16.52 -11.27 7.31
N CYS A 21 -16.59 -11.78 6.10
CA CYS A 21 -15.41 -12.13 5.34
C CYS A 21 -14.67 -10.83 5.03
N SER A 22 -13.56 -10.61 5.72
CA SER A 22 -12.65 -9.54 5.38
C SER A 22 -11.99 -9.86 4.04
N ASN A 23 -12.09 -8.95 3.06
CA ASN A 23 -11.46 -9.07 1.75
C ASN A 23 -10.02 -8.54 1.76
N THR A 24 -9.37 -8.50 2.90
CA THR A 24 -8.03 -7.93 3.04
C THR A 24 -6.92 -8.97 3.03
N ALA A 25 -7.17 -10.13 3.58
CA ALA A 25 -6.34 -11.35 3.52
C ALA A 25 -4.82 -11.14 3.62
N GLY A 26 -4.39 -10.27 4.56
CA GLY A 26 -2.97 -10.17 4.93
C GLY A 26 -2.07 -9.46 3.94
N ASN A 27 -2.59 -8.59 3.09
CA ASN A 27 -1.75 -7.78 2.22
C ASN A 27 -1.06 -6.63 2.97
N LYS A 28 0.00 -6.10 2.39
CA LYS A 28 0.78 -5.01 2.97
C LYS A 28 1.30 -4.09 1.86
N LEU A 29 1.13 -2.80 2.04
CA LEU A 29 1.70 -1.77 1.17
C LEU A 29 2.62 -0.88 2.01
N THR A 30 3.89 -0.80 1.61
CA THR A 30 4.91 -0.06 2.35
C THR A 30 5.51 1.02 1.48
N PHE A 31 5.62 2.22 2.02
CA PHE A 31 6.34 3.35 1.45
C PHE A 31 7.58 3.61 2.31
N ASN A 32 8.76 3.50 1.73
CA ASN A 32 10.03 3.73 2.40
C ASN A 32 10.74 4.92 1.74
N ASN A 33 10.88 6.01 2.47
CA ASN A 33 11.49 7.22 1.95
C ASN A 33 12.96 7.32 2.34
N LEU A 34 13.84 6.97 1.42
CA LEU A 34 15.30 7.17 1.54
C LEU A 34 15.75 8.46 0.86
N ALA A 35 14.83 9.26 0.33
CA ALA A 35 15.15 10.55 -0.26
C ALA A 35 15.50 11.59 0.81
N SER A 36 16.13 12.67 0.38
CA SER A 36 16.56 13.73 1.29
C SER A 36 15.41 14.61 1.80
N ASN A 37 14.26 14.59 1.11
CA ASN A 37 13.09 15.37 1.47
C ASN A 37 11.86 14.49 1.63
N ALA A 38 10.84 15.05 2.29
CA ALA A 38 9.57 14.38 2.46
C ALA A 38 8.88 14.11 1.11
N VAL A 39 8.19 12.99 1.03
CA VAL A 39 7.28 12.66 -0.06
C VAL A 39 5.86 12.57 0.48
N TYR A 40 4.89 12.83 -0.38
CA TYR A 40 3.48 12.79 -0.04
C TYR A 40 2.79 11.86 -1.05
N VAL A 41 2.25 10.77 -0.56
CA VAL A 41 1.60 9.78 -1.40
C VAL A 41 0.10 9.95 -1.31
N ASN A 42 -0.53 10.26 -2.44
CA ASN A 42 -1.98 10.25 -2.52
C ASN A 42 -2.45 8.83 -2.89
N PHE A 43 -3.14 8.22 -1.95
CA PHE A 43 -3.64 6.86 -2.07
C PHE A 43 -5.05 6.79 -1.47
N ARG A 44 -6.03 6.33 -2.23
CA ARG A 44 -7.44 6.24 -1.83
C ARG A 44 -7.99 7.59 -1.34
N ALA A 45 -7.68 8.66 -2.07
CA ALA A 45 -8.07 10.04 -1.74
C ALA A 45 -7.54 10.53 -0.36
N GLU A 46 -6.55 9.85 0.19
CA GLU A 46 -5.86 10.24 1.41
C GLU A 46 -4.41 10.57 1.10
N LEU A 47 -3.92 11.67 1.66
CA LEU A 47 -2.54 12.08 1.51
C LEU A 47 -1.72 11.53 2.65
N ILE A 48 -0.74 10.69 2.32
CA ILE A 48 0.14 10.03 3.28
C ILE A 48 1.50 10.71 3.24
N PRO A 49 1.87 11.47 4.28
CA PRO A 49 3.21 12.03 4.35
C PRO A 49 4.22 10.97 4.79
N VAL A 50 5.37 10.93 4.13
CA VAL A 50 6.48 10.05 4.50
C VAL A 50 7.73 10.91 4.63
N ALA A 51 8.18 11.12 5.85
CA ALA A 51 9.35 11.94 6.14
C ALA A 51 10.63 11.25 5.65
N PRO A 52 11.74 12.01 5.46
CA PRO A 52 13.02 11.41 5.11
C PRO A 52 13.45 10.35 6.14
N GLY A 53 13.79 9.15 5.67
CA GLY A 53 14.16 8.04 6.53
C GLY A 53 13.00 7.32 7.19
N GLU A 54 11.76 7.71 6.91
CA GLU A 54 10.56 7.09 7.47
C GLU A 54 10.04 5.99 6.57
N GLU A 55 9.46 4.98 7.19
CA GLU A 55 8.72 3.92 6.53
C GLU A 55 7.28 3.91 7.04
N VAL A 56 6.33 3.97 6.13
CA VAL A 56 4.89 3.90 6.44
C VAL A 56 4.31 2.66 5.79
N SER A 57 3.64 1.84 6.57
CA SER A 57 2.99 0.62 6.08
C SER A 57 1.49 0.67 6.29
N LEU A 58 0.76 0.28 5.24
CA LEU A 58 -0.66 0.02 5.29
C LEU A 58 -0.86 -1.48 5.25
N ILE A 59 -1.53 -2.02 6.24
CA ILE A 59 -1.81 -3.44 6.34
C ILE A 59 -3.30 -3.70 6.17
N ASP A 60 -3.63 -4.87 5.64
CA ASP A 60 -5.02 -5.31 5.47
C ASP A 60 -5.85 -4.30 4.67
N VAL A 61 -5.30 -3.84 3.54
CA VAL A 61 -6.03 -3.00 2.61
C VAL A 61 -7.00 -3.86 1.80
N ASP A 62 -8.19 -3.35 1.56
CA ASP A 62 -9.18 -4.07 0.75
C ASP A 62 -8.60 -4.46 -0.60
N LEU A 63 -8.94 -5.68 -1.05
CA LEU A 63 -8.48 -6.18 -2.34
C LEU A 63 -8.99 -5.29 -3.46
N GLY A 64 -8.15 -5.04 -4.44
CA GLY A 64 -8.50 -4.23 -5.60
C GLY A 64 -7.31 -3.57 -6.26
N THR A 65 -7.63 -2.80 -7.29
CA THR A 65 -6.66 -1.99 -8.03
C THR A 65 -6.81 -0.53 -7.62
N TYR A 66 -5.70 0.10 -7.27
CA TYR A 66 -5.69 1.47 -6.76
C TYR A 66 -4.69 2.31 -7.54
N ALA A 67 -5.09 3.52 -7.89
CA ALA A 67 -4.17 4.52 -8.39
C ALA A 67 -3.45 5.20 -7.22
N TYR A 68 -2.19 5.54 -7.42
CA TYR A 68 -1.42 6.34 -6.48
C TYR A 68 -0.61 7.39 -7.21
N GLU A 69 -0.33 8.48 -6.53
CA GLU A 69 0.49 9.57 -7.03
C GLU A 69 1.35 10.12 -5.91
N THR A 70 2.64 10.32 -6.20
CA THR A 70 3.58 10.88 -5.25
C THR A 70 3.95 12.30 -5.64
N THR A 71 3.87 13.21 -4.68
CA THR A 71 4.39 14.57 -4.78
C THR A 71 5.52 14.76 -3.77
N PHE A 72 6.33 15.79 -3.95
CA PHE A 72 7.49 16.05 -3.09
C PHE A 72 7.77 17.55 -3.01
N GLU A 73 8.52 17.93 -1.98
CA GLU A 73 9.00 19.28 -1.80
C GLU A 73 10.41 19.42 -2.35
N LEU A 74 10.72 20.59 -2.90
CA LEU A 74 12.08 20.89 -3.33
C LEU A 74 12.95 21.23 -2.13
N PRO A 75 14.15 20.63 -2.01
CA PRO A 75 15.10 21.02 -0.99
C PRO A 75 15.69 22.41 -1.26
N ALA A 76 16.23 23.05 -0.23
CA ALA A 76 17.00 24.27 -0.39
C ALA A 76 18.18 24.01 -1.34
N GLY A 77 18.38 24.90 -2.31
CA GLY A 77 19.44 24.77 -3.29
C GLY A 77 19.03 24.13 -4.61
N ALA A 78 17.85 23.50 -4.67
CA ALA A 78 17.30 23.02 -5.93
C ALA A 78 16.44 24.11 -6.61
N VAL A 79 16.61 24.27 -7.89
CA VAL A 79 15.85 25.23 -8.71
C VAL A 79 14.59 24.59 -9.28
N SER A 80 14.66 23.31 -9.57
CA SER A 80 13.54 22.54 -10.11
C SER A 80 13.59 21.09 -9.64
N GLY A 81 12.51 20.35 -9.90
CA GLY A 81 12.40 18.95 -9.56
C GLY A 81 11.91 18.11 -10.70
N GLN A 82 12.34 16.86 -10.71
CA GLN A 82 11.89 15.83 -11.65
C GLN A 82 11.55 14.57 -10.84
N ALA A 83 10.67 13.77 -11.40
CA ALA A 83 10.32 12.47 -10.86
C ALA A 83 10.60 11.37 -11.87
N GLU A 84 11.12 10.26 -11.42
CA GLU A 84 11.47 9.11 -12.25
C GLU A 84 10.96 7.81 -11.62
N GLY A 85 10.70 6.82 -12.46
CA GLY A 85 10.31 5.49 -12.04
C GLY A 85 8.87 5.43 -11.53
N ASP A 86 8.64 4.66 -10.49
CA ASP A 86 7.31 4.30 -10.00
C ASP A 86 6.74 5.33 -9.01
N VAL A 87 6.83 6.60 -9.34
CA VAL A 87 6.30 7.69 -8.50
C VAL A 87 4.79 7.80 -8.56
N SER A 88 4.19 7.27 -9.62
CA SER A 88 2.74 7.20 -9.80
C SER A 88 2.37 6.00 -10.64
N GLY A 89 1.13 5.57 -10.56
CA GLY A 89 0.63 4.44 -11.33
C GLY A 89 -0.51 3.75 -10.64
N GLU A 90 -0.66 2.48 -10.93
CA GLU A 90 -1.66 1.61 -10.32
C GLU A 90 -0.98 0.48 -9.57
N LEU A 91 -1.56 0.10 -8.44
CA LEU A 91 -1.18 -1.11 -7.72
C LEU A 91 -2.38 -2.05 -7.65
N GLU A 92 -2.08 -3.33 -7.72
CA GLU A 92 -3.07 -4.37 -7.50
C GLU A 92 -2.77 -5.07 -6.18
N LEU A 93 -3.70 -4.99 -5.25
CA LEU A 93 -3.61 -5.65 -3.95
C LEU A 93 -4.47 -6.90 -3.96
N ARG A 94 -3.82 -8.04 -3.91
CA ARG A 94 -4.42 -9.36 -3.79
C ARG A 94 -4.20 -9.92 -2.39
N ALA A 95 -4.82 -11.03 -2.07
CA ALA A 95 -4.59 -11.74 -0.83
C ALA A 95 -3.10 -12.10 -0.69
N GLY A 96 -2.48 -11.69 0.41
CA GLY A 96 -1.08 -11.99 0.70
C GLY A 96 -0.05 -11.18 -0.09
N THR A 97 -0.47 -10.25 -0.95
CA THR A 97 0.44 -9.40 -1.71
C THR A 97 1.17 -8.41 -0.81
N ASN A 98 2.49 -8.34 -0.94
CA ASN A 98 3.31 -7.32 -0.31
C ASN A 98 3.90 -6.42 -1.38
N ILE A 99 3.64 -5.14 -1.29
CA ILE A 99 4.20 -4.13 -2.19
C ILE A 99 5.09 -3.20 -1.39
N LEU A 100 6.28 -2.97 -1.90
CA LEU A 100 7.24 -2.02 -1.34
C LEU A 100 7.59 -0.97 -2.39
N ILE A 101 7.40 0.29 -2.05
CA ILE A 101 7.82 1.43 -2.87
C ILE A 101 8.93 2.15 -2.11
N VAL A 102 10.11 2.20 -2.72
CA VAL A 102 11.29 2.86 -2.16
C VAL A 102 11.57 4.14 -2.94
N TYR A 103 11.67 5.24 -2.22
CA TYR A 103 12.02 6.53 -2.78
C TYR A 103 13.49 6.83 -2.50
N SER A 104 14.18 7.36 -3.49
CA SER A 104 15.54 7.87 -3.38
C SER A 104 15.64 9.20 -4.11
N SER A 105 16.67 9.97 -3.84
CA SER A 105 16.84 11.26 -4.48
C SER A 105 18.28 11.56 -4.80
N SER A 106 18.47 12.44 -5.78
CA SER A 106 19.76 13.02 -6.13
C SER A 106 19.57 14.47 -6.57
N ILE A 107 20.64 15.24 -6.55
CA ILE A 107 20.65 16.60 -7.12
C ILE A 107 21.71 16.63 -8.20
N LEU A 108 21.30 17.00 -9.40
CA LEU A 108 22.17 17.13 -10.55
C LEU A 108 21.89 18.45 -11.24
N ASN A 109 22.90 19.31 -11.37
CA ASN A 109 22.78 20.63 -12.00
C ASN A 109 21.63 21.47 -11.39
N ASP A 110 21.53 21.51 -10.06
CA ASP A 110 20.48 22.21 -9.32
C ASP A 110 19.06 21.65 -9.55
N VAL A 111 18.94 20.47 -10.14
CA VAL A 111 17.67 19.76 -10.31
C VAL A 111 17.60 18.65 -9.29
N TYR A 112 16.56 18.68 -8.47
CA TYR A 112 16.24 17.59 -7.55
C TYR A 112 15.51 16.48 -8.29
N ILE A 113 16.03 15.28 -8.25
CA ILE A 113 15.47 14.13 -8.92
C ILE A 113 14.98 13.16 -7.86
N LEU A 114 13.68 12.93 -7.81
CA LEU A 114 13.06 11.89 -7.00
C LEU A 114 12.87 10.65 -7.84
N SER A 115 13.41 9.54 -7.38
CA SER A 115 13.23 8.23 -8.03
C SER A 115 12.45 7.30 -7.13
N ALA A 116 11.55 6.53 -7.69
CA ALA A 116 10.81 5.51 -6.97
C ALA A 116 10.94 4.16 -7.66
N THR A 117 11.07 3.10 -6.86
CA THR A 117 11.09 1.73 -7.34
C THR A 117 10.06 0.92 -6.59
N MET A 118 9.18 0.25 -7.31
CA MET A 118 8.17 -0.62 -6.76
C MET A 118 8.59 -2.07 -6.92
N THR A 119 8.46 -2.84 -5.84
CA THR A 119 8.67 -4.28 -5.84
C THR A 119 7.42 -4.94 -5.27
N THR A 120 6.93 -5.98 -5.93
CA THR A 120 5.80 -6.73 -5.44
C THR A 120 6.19 -8.18 -5.24
N SER A 121 5.58 -8.83 -4.24
CA SER A 121 5.81 -10.26 -4.01
C SER A 121 5.29 -11.13 -5.15
N ASP A 122 4.33 -10.62 -5.92
CA ASP A 122 3.81 -11.33 -7.08
C ASP A 122 4.85 -11.40 -8.21
N ASP A 123 5.70 -10.38 -8.34
CA ASP A 123 6.79 -10.38 -9.31
C ASP A 123 7.90 -11.38 -8.95
N LEU A 124 8.06 -11.65 -7.66
CA LEU A 124 9.07 -12.59 -7.18
C LEU A 124 8.63 -14.03 -7.36
N SER A 125 7.34 -14.30 -7.43
CA SER A 125 6.83 -15.65 -7.58
C SER A 125 6.96 -16.20 -9.00
N ASP A 126 7.06 -15.33 -9.99
CA ASP A 126 7.25 -15.75 -11.38
C ASP A 126 8.69 -16.18 -11.66
N ASP A 127 9.64 -15.62 -10.96
CA ASP A 127 11.05 -15.98 -11.11
C ASP A 127 11.43 -17.29 -10.40
N ASP A 128 10.60 -17.70 -9.45
CA ASP A 128 10.87 -18.87 -8.62
C ASP A 128 10.43 -20.18 -9.26
N ILE A 129 9.80 -20.10 -10.42
CA ILE A 129 9.24 -21.27 -11.11
C ILE A 129 10.18 -21.78 -12.21
N ASP A 130 11.29 -21.14 -12.41
CA ASP A 130 12.27 -21.71 -13.31
C ASP A 130 12.96 -22.89 -12.61
N PRO A 131 12.55 -24.13 -12.89
CA PRO A 131 13.29 -25.23 -12.36
C PRO A 131 14.67 -25.11 -12.99
N ILE A 132 15.63 -24.85 -12.15
CA ILE A 132 17.02 -24.96 -12.54
C ILE A 132 17.17 -26.38 -13.08
N GLY A 133 17.00 -26.49 -14.36
CA GLY A 133 17.28 -27.73 -15.02
C GLY A 133 18.73 -28.13 -14.73
N PRO A 134 19.02 -29.36 -14.61
CA PRO A 134 20.39 -29.80 -14.47
C PRO A 134 21.24 -29.39 -15.65
#